data_c0ae1eb442c55c78afe243b88dd25e25
#
_entry.id   c0ae1eb442c55c78afe243b88dd25e25
#
_cell.length_a   1.000
_cell.length_b   1.000
_cell.length_c   1.000
_cell.angle_alpha   90.00
_cell.angle_beta   90.00
_cell.angle_gamma   90.00
#
_symmetry.space_group_name_H-M   'P 1'
#
loop_
_entity.id
_entity.type
_entity.pdbx_description
1 polymer ?
#
loop_
_entity_poly.entity_id
_entity_poly.type
_entity_poly.pdbx_seq_one_letter_code
_entity_poly.pdbx_strand_id
1 'polypeptide(L)'
;IGGAVIIDGKVYRGSTFAAGEYSGIPTTLLSGKYDPTKMWARVNGVGIMCDNYAKKLGVDPEGMNGRILFTDANEGKQEALDAIDEYCESLAAGIVSLQFVLDVERVAIGGGISKQPLLMESLHKKLHAYYDEAGAFMPATLPEVVTCEFGNDANMIGALYHYLFEIKG
;
A
#
# COMPACT_ATOMS: atom_id res chain seq x y z
N ILE A 1 2.87 -2.40 5.89
CA ILE A 1 2.40 -3.03 4.65
C ILE A 1 2.34 -4.53 4.87
N GLY A 2 1.26 -5.15 4.50
CA GLY A 2 1.05 -6.57 4.38
C GLY A 2 0.17 -6.80 3.15
N GLY A 3 -0.21 -8.04 2.85
CA GLY A 3 -1.07 -8.29 1.72
C GLY A 3 -1.52 -9.75 1.61
N ALA A 4 -2.21 -10.03 0.52
CA ALA A 4 -2.59 -11.39 0.12
C ALA A 4 -2.69 -11.44 -1.40
N VAL A 5 -2.48 -12.62 -1.95
CA VAL A 5 -2.70 -12.92 -3.36
C VAL A 5 -3.95 -13.80 -3.47
N ILE A 6 -4.88 -13.41 -4.33
CA ILE A 6 -6.10 -14.16 -4.62
C ILE A 6 -6.05 -14.62 -6.07
N ILE A 7 -6.18 -15.92 -6.29
CA ILE A 7 -6.21 -16.54 -7.63
C ILE A 7 -7.46 -17.42 -7.69
N ASP A 8 -8.30 -17.21 -8.70
CA ASP A 8 -9.56 -17.95 -8.89
C ASP A 8 -10.45 -17.95 -7.62
N GLY A 9 -10.55 -16.80 -6.95
CA GLY A 9 -11.34 -16.62 -5.74
C GLY A 9 -10.75 -17.27 -4.47
N LYS A 10 -9.53 -17.80 -4.53
CA LYS A 10 -8.86 -18.48 -3.40
C LYS A 10 -7.60 -17.76 -2.98
N VAL A 11 -7.34 -17.73 -1.67
CA VAL A 11 -6.07 -17.22 -1.14
C VAL A 11 -4.92 -18.12 -1.59
N TYR A 12 -4.00 -17.56 -2.37
CA TYR A 12 -2.76 -18.24 -2.71
C TYR A 12 -1.77 -18.13 -1.55
N ARG A 13 -1.43 -19.25 -0.94
CA ARG A 13 -0.61 -19.29 0.28
C ARG A 13 0.89 -19.44 0.00
N GLY A 14 1.25 -19.92 -1.20
CA GLY A 14 2.63 -20.30 -1.50
C GLY A 14 3.07 -21.57 -0.76
N SER A 15 4.36 -21.90 -0.86
CA SER A 15 4.93 -23.11 -0.26
C SER A 15 5.10 -23.04 1.26
N THR A 16 5.22 -21.84 1.83
CA THR A 16 5.49 -21.59 3.26
C THR A 16 4.50 -20.61 3.89
N PHE A 17 3.35 -20.40 3.27
CA PHE A 17 2.33 -19.43 3.67
C PHE A 17 2.79 -17.96 3.63
N ALA A 18 3.85 -17.66 2.90
CA ALA A 18 4.41 -16.31 2.81
C ALA A 18 3.99 -15.55 1.53
N ALA A 19 3.14 -16.14 0.67
CA ALA A 19 2.66 -15.43 -0.52
C ALA A 19 1.80 -14.23 -0.10
N GLY A 20 2.12 -13.05 -0.66
CA GLY A 20 1.46 -11.80 -0.30
C GLY A 20 2.08 -11.07 0.89
N GLU A 21 3.14 -11.59 1.51
CA GLU A 21 3.87 -10.87 2.56
C GLU A 21 4.80 -9.83 1.94
N TYR A 22 4.20 -8.74 1.49
CA TYR A 22 4.89 -7.65 0.77
C TYR A 22 5.79 -6.80 1.67
N SER A 23 5.64 -6.89 2.99
CA SER A 23 6.44 -6.12 3.95
C SER A 23 7.94 -6.33 3.78
N GLY A 24 8.32 -7.55 3.42
CA GLY A 24 9.71 -7.98 3.24
C GLY A 24 10.34 -7.67 1.88
N ILE A 25 9.62 -7.05 0.94
CA ILE A 25 10.18 -6.71 -0.38
C ILE A 25 11.27 -5.65 -0.22
N PRO A 26 12.52 -5.92 -0.65
CA PRO A 26 13.59 -4.94 -0.61
C PRO A 26 13.35 -3.84 -1.66
N THR A 27 13.30 -2.59 -1.25
CA THR A 27 13.14 -1.45 -2.20
C THR A 27 14.40 -1.17 -3.01
N THR A 28 15.52 -1.81 -2.68
CA THR A 28 16.81 -1.73 -3.39
C THR A 28 17.11 -2.97 -4.22
N LEU A 29 16.09 -3.71 -4.64
CA LEU A 29 16.20 -5.05 -5.25
C LEU A 29 17.21 -5.12 -6.40
N LEU A 30 17.28 -4.10 -7.24
CA LEU A 30 18.11 -4.09 -8.44
C LEU A 30 19.27 -3.06 -8.38
N SER A 31 19.40 -2.31 -7.31
CA SER A 31 20.31 -1.13 -7.25
C SER A 31 21.47 -1.24 -6.27
N GLY A 32 21.65 -2.37 -5.57
CA GLY A 32 22.75 -2.44 -4.61
C GLY A 32 22.73 -3.65 -3.67
N LYS A 33 23.44 -3.54 -2.57
CA LYS A 33 23.48 -4.58 -1.53
C LYS A 33 22.13 -4.65 -0.81
N TYR A 34 21.73 -5.87 -0.45
CA TYR A 34 20.60 -6.09 0.44
C TYR A 34 20.78 -5.28 1.74
N ASP A 35 19.78 -4.49 2.05
CA ASP A 35 19.73 -3.66 3.26
C ASP A 35 18.40 -3.93 3.97
N PRO A 36 18.41 -4.57 5.16
CA PRO A 36 17.19 -4.90 5.90
C PRO A 36 16.44 -3.65 6.40
N THR A 37 17.07 -2.47 6.38
CA THR A 37 16.39 -1.21 6.71
C THR A 37 15.59 -0.66 5.54
N LYS A 38 15.80 -1.18 4.34
CA LYS A 38 15.17 -0.77 3.07
C LYS A 38 14.08 -1.73 2.62
N MET A 39 13.46 -2.45 3.55
CA MET A 39 12.24 -3.22 3.29
C MET A 39 11.05 -2.30 3.05
N TRP A 40 10.13 -2.69 2.17
CA TRP A 40 8.97 -1.85 1.80
C TRP A 40 8.18 -1.38 3.02
N ALA A 41 7.88 -2.26 3.99
CA ALA A 41 7.19 -1.84 5.20
C ALA A 41 7.96 -0.83 6.07
N ARG A 42 9.28 -0.82 5.97
CA ARG A 42 10.13 0.11 6.75
C ARG A 42 10.29 1.48 6.10
N VAL A 43 10.03 1.58 4.81
CA VAL A 43 10.15 2.85 4.07
C VAL A 43 8.79 3.43 3.67
N ASN A 44 7.74 2.62 3.68
CA ASN A 44 6.40 3.03 3.24
C ASN A 44 5.28 2.52 4.17
N GLY A 45 5.46 2.59 5.48
CA GLY A 45 4.39 2.37 6.47
C GLY A 45 3.65 3.67 6.80
N VAL A 46 2.43 3.56 7.33
CA VAL A 46 1.66 4.74 7.79
C VAL A 46 2.41 5.54 8.84
N GLY A 47 3.13 4.87 9.77
CA GLY A 47 3.98 5.53 10.74
C GLY A 47 5.06 6.39 10.07
N ILE A 48 5.72 5.86 9.03
CA ILE A 48 6.75 6.59 8.29
C ILE A 48 6.15 7.83 7.58
N MET A 49 4.95 7.71 7.01
CA MET A 49 4.23 8.86 6.43
C MET A 49 3.99 9.94 7.50
N CYS A 50 3.57 9.55 8.70
CA CYS A 50 3.37 10.47 9.82
C CYS A 50 4.69 11.10 10.30
N ASP A 51 5.76 10.32 10.39
CA ASP A 51 7.10 10.81 10.76
C ASP A 51 7.63 11.82 9.72
N ASN A 52 7.42 11.54 8.43
CA ASN A 52 7.80 12.47 7.36
C ASN A 52 7.00 13.76 7.44
N TYR A 53 5.72 13.68 7.76
CA TYR A 53 4.89 14.86 7.99
C TYR A 53 5.41 15.70 9.17
N ALA A 54 5.70 15.07 10.32
CA ALA A 54 6.29 15.75 11.48
C ALA A 54 7.60 16.45 11.14
N LYS A 55 8.48 15.78 10.36
CA LYS A 55 9.73 16.39 9.88
C LYS A 55 9.49 17.62 9.01
N LYS A 56 8.51 17.59 8.11
CA LYS A 56 8.15 18.74 7.26
C LYS A 56 7.68 19.92 8.09
N LEU A 57 6.98 19.66 9.21
CA LEU A 57 6.57 20.67 10.18
C LEU A 57 7.70 21.15 11.10
N GLY A 58 8.84 20.44 11.17
CA GLY A 58 9.92 20.72 12.13
C GLY A 58 9.53 20.40 13.58
N VAL A 59 8.62 19.43 13.81
CA VAL A 59 8.17 19.00 15.13
C VAL A 59 8.58 17.57 15.44
N ASP A 60 8.54 17.20 16.74
CA ASP A 60 8.77 15.83 17.17
C ASP A 60 7.67 14.91 16.61
N PRO A 61 8.01 13.74 16.04
CA PRO A 61 7.03 12.77 15.56
C PRO A 61 6.21 12.11 16.68
N GLU A 62 6.61 12.25 17.96
CA GLU A 62 5.85 11.69 19.08
C GLU A 62 4.42 12.25 19.10
N GLY A 63 3.44 11.34 19.08
CA GLY A 63 2.01 11.69 19.02
C GLY A 63 1.46 11.97 17.63
N MET A 64 2.33 12.11 16.60
CA MET A 64 1.87 12.26 15.23
C MET A 64 1.19 10.96 14.76
N ASN A 65 0.04 11.09 14.10
CA ASN A 65 -0.74 9.96 13.64
C ASN A 65 -1.54 10.30 12.39
N GLY A 66 -2.09 9.26 11.72
CA GLY A 66 -2.84 9.45 10.49
C GLY A 66 -4.08 10.33 10.62
N ARG A 67 -4.71 10.39 11.81
CA ARG A 67 -5.87 11.27 12.02
C ARG A 67 -5.46 12.74 11.92
N ILE A 68 -4.40 13.13 12.61
CA ILE A 68 -3.86 14.50 12.56
C ILE A 68 -3.46 14.84 11.13
N LEU A 69 -2.65 13.97 10.49
CA LEU A 69 -2.18 14.18 9.13
C LEU A 69 -3.33 14.38 8.15
N PHE A 70 -4.34 13.50 8.15
CA PHE A 70 -5.46 13.63 7.21
C PHE A 70 -6.43 14.76 7.55
N THR A 71 -6.55 15.17 8.83
CA THR A 71 -7.28 16.39 9.18
C THR A 71 -6.60 17.59 8.56
N ASP A 72 -5.29 17.76 8.77
CA ASP A 72 -4.51 18.85 8.22
C ASP A 72 -4.50 18.85 6.68
N ALA A 73 -4.43 17.68 6.05
CA ALA A 73 -4.50 17.54 4.60
C ALA A 73 -5.87 17.98 4.04
N ASN A 74 -6.96 17.61 4.70
CA ASN A 74 -8.31 18.04 4.32
C ASN A 74 -8.53 19.56 4.50
N GLU A 75 -7.77 20.19 5.39
CA GLU A 75 -7.72 21.65 5.54
C GLU A 75 -6.80 22.33 4.52
N GLY A 76 -6.14 21.55 3.66
CA GLY A 76 -5.28 22.06 2.59
C GLY A 76 -3.85 22.39 3.02
N LYS A 77 -3.37 21.85 4.14
CA LYS A 77 -2.01 22.07 4.62
C LYS A 77 -1.00 21.36 3.72
N GLN A 78 -0.12 22.14 3.08
CA GLN A 78 0.76 21.65 2.02
C GLN A 78 1.69 20.54 2.50
N GLU A 79 2.27 20.66 3.69
CA GLU A 79 3.18 19.65 4.25
C GLU A 79 2.49 18.28 4.47
N ALA A 80 1.19 18.28 4.77
CA ALA A 80 0.40 17.07 4.91
C ALA A 80 0.09 16.44 3.53
N LEU A 81 -0.27 17.27 2.55
CA LEU A 81 -0.48 16.84 1.16
C LEU A 81 0.80 16.26 0.56
N ASP A 82 1.95 16.91 0.78
CA ASP A 82 3.25 16.43 0.33
C ASP A 82 3.62 15.07 0.96
N ALA A 83 3.33 14.88 2.25
CA ALA A 83 3.60 13.60 2.92
C ALA A 83 2.73 12.46 2.36
N ILE A 84 1.47 12.74 2.02
CA ILE A 84 0.58 11.78 1.35
C ILE A 84 1.09 11.49 -0.05
N ASP A 85 1.51 12.50 -0.81
CA ASP A 85 1.99 12.35 -2.18
C ASP A 85 3.26 11.48 -2.24
N GLU A 86 4.23 11.71 -1.36
CA GLU A 86 5.46 10.90 -1.23
C GLU A 86 5.14 9.44 -0.86
N TYR A 87 4.19 9.24 0.07
CA TYR A 87 3.72 7.91 0.44
C TYR A 87 3.09 7.18 -0.76
N CYS A 88 2.24 7.88 -1.51
CA CYS A 88 1.56 7.33 -2.68
C CYS A 88 2.53 7.05 -3.83
N GLU A 89 3.60 7.84 -4.00
CA GLU A 89 4.66 7.57 -4.98
C GLU A 89 5.31 6.21 -4.74
N SER A 90 5.74 5.94 -3.50
CA SER A 90 6.34 4.65 -3.13
C SER A 90 5.33 3.49 -3.21
N LEU A 91 4.07 3.73 -2.86
CA LEU A 91 3.01 2.71 -2.95
C LEU A 91 2.71 2.37 -4.41
N ALA A 92 2.62 3.37 -5.29
CA ALA A 92 2.40 3.19 -6.72
C ALA A 92 3.55 2.41 -7.37
N ALA A 93 4.80 2.74 -7.06
CA ALA A 93 5.97 2.02 -7.55
C ALA A 93 5.93 0.52 -7.15
N GLY A 94 5.51 0.24 -5.90
CA GLY A 94 5.31 -1.13 -5.43
C GLY A 94 4.20 -1.86 -6.18
N ILE A 95 3.05 -1.23 -6.39
CA ILE A 95 1.93 -1.80 -7.16
C ILE A 95 2.36 -2.11 -8.59
N VAL A 96 3.04 -1.18 -9.27
CA VAL A 96 3.58 -1.40 -10.62
C VAL A 96 4.54 -2.59 -10.63
N SER A 97 5.44 -2.70 -9.64
CA SER A 97 6.36 -3.83 -9.54
C SER A 97 5.64 -5.17 -9.37
N LEU A 98 4.59 -5.20 -8.54
CA LEU A 98 3.77 -6.40 -8.36
C LEU A 98 2.96 -6.73 -9.62
N GLN A 99 2.52 -5.73 -10.38
CA GLN A 99 1.79 -5.93 -11.63
C GLN A 99 2.66 -6.67 -12.65
N PHE A 100 3.94 -6.34 -12.76
CA PHE A 100 4.87 -7.09 -13.64
C PHE A 100 5.12 -8.54 -13.20
N VAL A 101 4.89 -8.87 -11.94
CA VAL A 101 5.09 -10.22 -11.40
C VAL A 101 3.82 -11.06 -11.44
N LEU A 102 2.66 -10.44 -11.16
CA LEU A 102 1.41 -11.15 -10.90
C LEU A 102 0.35 -10.93 -11.98
N ASP A 103 0.41 -9.82 -12.72
CA ASP A 103 -0.56 -9.42 -13.75
C ASP A 103 -2.01 -9.53 -13.26
N VAL A 104 -2.31 -8.83 -12.18
CA VAL A 104 -3.61 -8.91 -11.52
C VAL A 104 -4.65 -7.98 -12.16
N GLU A 105 -5.90 -8.37 -12.14
CA GLU A 105 -7.03 -7.52 -12.58
C GLU A 105 -7.25 -6.34 -11.62
N ARG A 106 -7.05 -6.59 -10.31
CA ARG A 106 -7.44 -5.65 -9.25
C ARG A 106 -6.47 -5.67 -8.08
N VAL A 107 -6.22 -4.47 -7.54
CA VAL A 107 -5.51 -4.27 -6.27
C VAL A 107 -6.46 -3.60 -5.28
N ALA A 108 -6.76 -4.27 -4.17
CA ALA A 108 -7.61 -3.73 -3.12
C ALA A 108 -6.77 -3.17 -1.96
N ILE A 109 -6.89 -1.88 -1.70
CA ILE A 109 -6.18 -1.19 -0.62
C ILE A 109 -7.01 -1.28 0.66
N GLY A 110 -6.43 -1.91 1.68
CA GLY A 110 -7.05 -2.09 2.99
C GLY A 110 -6.46 -1.21 4.09
N GLY A 111 -7.00 -1.38 5.29
CA GLY A 111 -6.55 -0.65 6.48
C GLY A 111 -7.23 0.71 6.67
N GLY A 112 -6.92 1.37 7.80
CA GLY A 112 -7.65 2.58 8.23
C GLY A 112 -7.53 3.78 7.31
N ILE A 113 -6.44 3.88 6.55
CA ILE A 113 -6.20 5.01 5.64
C ILE A 113 -6.85 4.84 4.26
N SER A 114 -7.27 3.62 3.88
CA SER A 114 -7.83 3.36 2.55
C SER A 114 -9.16 4.07 2.29
N LYS A 115 -9.85 4.50 3.34
CA LYS A 115 -11.10 5.28 3.24
C LYS A 115 -10.89 6.79 3.07
N GLN A 116 -9.64 7.24 3.00
CA GLN A 116 -9.30 8.65 2.82
C GLN A 116 -9.29 8.99 1.32
N PRO A 117 -10.20 9.86 0.83
CA PRO A 117 -10.28 10.19 -0.60
C PRO A 117 -8.95 10.74 -1.14
N LEU A 118 -8.30 11.65 -0.40
CA LEU A 118 -7.01 12.25 -0.79
C LEU A 118 -5.92 11.19 -1.04
N LEU A 119 -5.90 10.10 -0.26
CA LEU A 119 -4.96 9.01 -0.47
C LEU A 119 -5.23 8.32 -1.81
N MET A 120 -6.48 7.93 -2.04
CA MET A 120 -6.86 7.19 -3.25
C MET A 120 -6.69 8.05 -4.52
N GLU A 121 -7.03 9.34 -4.44
CA GLU A 121 -6.84 10.30 -5.54
C GLU A 121 -5.35 10.45 -5.89
N SER A 122 -4.48 10.67 -4.88
CA SER A 122 -3.04 10.76 -5.09
C SER A 122 -2.48 9.45 -5.66
N LEU A 123 -2.88 8.29 -5.11
CA LEU A 123 -2.43 6.99 -5.61
C LEU A 123 -2.82 6.76 -7.07
N HIS A 124 -4.08 7.00 -7.44
CA HIS A 124 -4.53 6.87 -8.82
C HIS A 124 -3.74 7.80 -9.76
N LYS A 125 -3.54 9.06 -9.36
CA LYS A 125 -2.75 10.02 -10.14
C LYS A 125 -1.32 9.50 -10.39
N LYS A 126 -0.65 8.95 -9.37
CA LYS A 126 0.70 8.39 -9.51
C LYS A 126 0.72 7.19 -10.44
N LEU A 127 -0.22 6.27 -10.29
CA LEU A 127 -0.32 5.09 -11.14
C LEU A 127 -0.54 5.46 -12.60
N HIS A 128 -1.46 6.37 -12.90
CA HIS A 128 -1.66 6.86 -14.26
C HIS A 128 -0.41 7.52 -14.82
N ALA A 129 0.28 8.34 -14.03
CA ALA A 129 1.54 8.97 -14.47
C ALA A 129 2.61 7.93 -14.85
N TYR A 130 2.78 6.85 -14.06
CA TYR A 130 3.68 5.76 -14.39
C TYR A 130 3.36 5.08 -15.71
N TYR A 131 2.07 4.81 -15.96
CA TYR A 131 1.64 4.14 -17.19
C TYR A 131 1.73 5.06 -18.41
N ASP A 132 1.39 6.33 -18.25
CA ASP A 132 1.49 7.33 -19.32
C ASP A 132 2.95 7.58 -19.71
N GLU A 133 3.87 7.68 -18.74
CA GLU A 133 5.30 7.89 -18.96
C GLU A 133 5.98 6.66 -19.60
N ALA A 134 5.63 5.46 -19.12
CA ALA A 134 6.19 4.22 -19.66
C ALA A 134 5.66 3.89 -21.07
N GLY A 135 4.44 4.30 -21.39
CA GLY A 135 3.85 4.14 -22.73
C GLY A 135 3.94 2.71 -23.26
N ALA A 136 4.49 2.56 -24.48
CA ALA A 136 4.62 1.26 -25.14
C ALA A 136 5.58 0.27 -24.45
N PHE A 137 6.37 0.71 -23.49
CA PHE A 137 7.23 -0.17 -22.68
C PHE A 137 6.48 -0.84 -21.51
N MET A 138 5.20 -0.46 -21.28
CA MET A 138 4.37 -1.06 -20.25
C MET A 138 3.50 -2.19 -20.83
N PRO A 139 3.95 -3.45 -20.81
CA PRO A 139 3.20 -4.57 -21.38
C PRO A 139 2.00 -4.97 -20.54
N ALA A 140 2.06 -4.72 -19.22
CA ALA A 140 0.96 -4.99 -18.31
C ALA A 140 -0.05 -3.84 -18.32
N THR A 141 -1.34 -4.15 -18.21
CA THR A 141 -2.39 -3.14 -18.07
C THR A 141 -2.41 -2.56 -16.66
N LEU A 142 -2.87 -1.32 -16.52
CA LEU A 142 -3.12 -0.72 -15.22
C LEU A 142 -4.19 -1.54 -14.49
N PRO A 143 -3.91 -2.10 -13.29
CA PRO A 143 -4.92 -2.82 -12.53
C PRO A 143 -5.98 -1.86 -12.01
N GLU A 144 -7.20 -2.35 -11.80
CA GLU A 144 -8.22 -1.60 -11.09
C GLU A 144 -7.80 -1.46 -9.62
N VAL A 145 -7.56 -0.24 -9.12
CA VAL A 145 -7.20 0.00 -7.72
C VAL A 145 -8.39 0.50 -6.95
N VAL A 146 -8.80 -0.25 -5.93
CA VAL A 146 -10.02 0.00 -5.16
C VAL A 146 -9.75 -0.02 -3.65
N THR A 147 -10.69 0.52 -2.88
CA THR A 147 -10.69 0.38 -1.41
C THR A 147 -11.33 -0.95 -1.01
N CYS A 148 -10.74 -1.65 -0.04
CA CYS A 148 -11.36 -2.85 0.56
C CYS A 148 -12.71 -2.53 1.18
N GLU A 149 -13.72 -3.35 0.88
CA GLU A 149 -15.11 -3.16 1.33
C GLU A 149 -15.23 -3.11 2.86
N PHE A 150 -14.60 -4.06 3.54
CA PHE A 150 -14.74 -4.21 5.00
C PHE A 150 -13.78 -3.34 5.83
N GLY A 151 -12.87 -2.60 5.20
CA GLY A 151 -11.94 -1.70 5.89
C GLY A 151 -11.17 -2.37 7.02
N ASN A 152 -11.27 -1.86 8.25
CA ASN A 152 -10.60 -2.41 9.43
C ASN A 152 -11.16 -3.76 9.91
N ASP A 153 -12.40 -4.08 9.56
CA ASP A 153 -13.07 -5.31 10.00
C ASP A 153 -12.70 -6.53 9.12
N ALA A 154 -12.03 -6.29 7.99
CA ALA A 154 -11.65 -7.33 7.03
C ALA A 154 -10.90 -8.50 7.68
N ASN A 155 -9.96 -8.21 8.61
CA ASN A 155 -9.20 -9.25 9.29
C ASN A 155 -10.06 -10.13 10.20
N MET A 156 -11.03 -9.55 10.93
CA MET A 156 -11.94 -10.28 11.79
C MET A 156 -12.91 -11.14 10.97
N ILE A 157 -13.45 -10.57 9.89
CA ILE A 157 -14.35 -11.27 8.96
C ILE A 157 -13.61 -12.44 8.30
N GLY A 158 -12.38 -12.21 7.82
CA GLY A 158 -11.54 -13.23 7.21
C GLY A 158 -11.19 -14.38 8.18
N ALA A 159 -10.85 -14.06 9.43
CA ALA A 159 -10.58 -15.05 10.46
C ALA A 159 -11.83 -15.90 10.79
N LEU A 160 -12.99 -15.25 10.89
CA LEU A 160 -14.27 -15.96 11.11
C LEU A 160 -14.62 -16.86 9.93
N TYR A 161 -14.46 -16.36 8.70
CA TYR A 161 -14.70 -17.16 7.48
C TYR A 161 -13.79 -18.39 7.46
N HIS A 162 -12.49 -18.22 7.69
CA HIS A 162 -11.53 -19.32 7.75
C HIS A 162 -11.91 -20.37 8.80
N TYR A 163 -12.27 -19.92 10.00
CA TYR A 163 -12.71 -20.82 11.05
C TYR A 163 -13.95 -21.63 10.67
N LEU A 164 -14.97 -20.98 10.10
CA LEU A 164 -16.26 -21.63 9.81
C LEU A 164 -16.17 -22.59 8.61
N PHE A 165 -15.39 -22.25 7.58
CA PHE A 165 -15.43 -22.95 6.29
C PHE A 165 -14.19 -23.78 5.99
N GLU A 166 -13.05 -23.50 6.63
CA GLU A 166 -11.82 -24.26 6.40
C GLU A 166 -11.39 -25.13 7.60
N ILE A 167 -11.79 -24.79 8.82
CA ILE A 167 -11.43 -25.57 10.01
C ILE A 167 -12.58 -26.43 10.50
N LYS A 168 -13.80 -25.90 10.52
CA LYS A 168 -14.98 -26.58 11.06
C LYS A 168 -15.81 -27.33 10.01
N GLY A 169 -15.68 -26.96 8.71
CA GLY A 169 -16.31 -27.66 7.59
C GLY A 169 -15.48 -28.86 7.20
#